data_f04cf34930a31b6a3af9c6db23b339b9
#
_entry.id   f04cf34930a31b6a3af9c6db23b339b9
#
_cell.length_a   1.000
_cell.length_b   1.000
_cell.length_c   1.000
_cell.angle_alpha   90.00
_cell.angle_beta   90.00
_cell.angle_gamma   90.00
#
_symmetry.space_group_name_H-M   'P 1'
#
loop_
_entity.id
_entity.type
_entity.pdbx_description
1 polymer ?
#
loop_
_entity_poly.entity_id
_entity_poly.type
_entity_poly.pdbx_seq_one_letter_code
_entity_poly.pdbx_strand_id
1 'polypeptide(L)'
;MSHSTKIDYSQMQNTITDNLDYTVDNNRNVNRLTSGLPQWVILAAFIIMVVAAIFTITPIDRWFKDYSSIVIALVNTVGMVTMYYAAMRGMKRLYHPLTALWIVIIALNIVTFFAILFESAFPEVSFVIACVLPLCYLPLGALIIIWYRGQLRRLGIWMIVRILVVILLPIAWYMLGIGLNDIILDAIIVVTELIYAYLFLRLLW
;
A
#
# COMPACT_ATOMS: atom_id res chain seq x y z
N MET A 1 17.12 -59.53 30.15
CA MET A 1 16.09 -58.54 30.47
C MET A 1 16.22 -57.40 29.47
N SER A 2 15.34 -57.39 28.49
CA SER A 2 15.31 -56.32 27.43
C SER A 2 14.36 -55.24 27.89
N HIS A 3 14.89 -54.07 28.27
CA HIS A 3 14.08 -52.87 28.50
C HIS A 3 13.66 -52.30 27.13
N SER A 4 12.45 -52.66 26.73
CA SER A 4 11.78 -51.98 25.62
C SER A 4 11.36 -50.59 26.10
N THR A 5 12.10 -49.56 25.73
CA THR A 5 11.69 -48.15 25.87
C THR A 5 10.52 -47.89 24.90
N LYS A 6 9.30 -47.95 25.43
CA LYS A 6 8.12 -47.46 24.68
C LYS A 6 8.31 -45.97 24.39
N ILE A 7 8.59 -45.65 23.16
CA ILE A 7 8.59 -44.28 22.67
C ILE A 7 7.15 -43.76 22.75
N ASP A 8 6.93 -42.76 23.58
CA ASP A 8 5.61 -42.14 23.72
C ASP A 8 5.36 -41.20 22.54
N TYR A 9 4.71 -41.72 21.50
CA TYR A 9 4.36 -40.99 20.29
C TYR A 9 3.43 -39.82 20.55
N SER A 10 2.67 -39.79 21.67
CA SER A 10 1.77 -38.68 22.00
C SER A 10 2.52 -37.43 22.39
N GLN A 11 3.62 -37.54 23.10
CA GLN A 11 4.49 -36.42 23.45
C GLN A 11 5.20 -35.85 22.20
N MET A 12 5.63 -36.73 21.28
CA MET A 12 6.28 -36.29 20.05
C MET A 12 5.32 -35.54 19.13
N GLN A 13 4.06 -35.99 19.06
CA GLN A 13 3.02 -35.35 18.25
C GLN A 13 2.62 -33.99 18.80
N ASN A 14 2.50 -33.84 20.12
CA ASN A 14 2.22 -32.57 20.78
C ASN A 14 3.37 -31.55 20.59
N THR A 15 4.62 -31.98 20.68
CA THR A 15 5.79 -31.12 20.46
C THR A 15 5.90 -30.66 19.02
N ILE A 16 5.50 -31.50 18.05
CA ILE A 16 5.50 -31.14 16.63
C ILE A 16 4.38 -30.14 16.33
N THR A 17 3.17 -30.33 16.87
CA THR A 17 2.04 -29.39 16.72
C THR A 17 2.33 -28.05 17.38
N ASP A 18 2.87 -28.04 18.60
CA ASP A 18 3.23 -26.80 19.30
C ASP A 18 4.32 -26.02 18.57
N ASN A 19 5.33 -26.70 18.01
CA ASN A 19 6.38 -26.06 17.20
C ASN A 19 5.85 -25.55 15.86
N LEU A 20 4.90 -26.27 15.22
CA LEU A 20 4.25 -25.81 13.99
C LEU A 20 3.38 -24.58 14.23
N ASP A 21 2.57 -24.56 15.29
CA ASP A 21 1.76 -23.42 15.67
C ASP A 21 2.63 -22.20 16.04
N TYR A 22 3.72 -22.42 16.76
CA TYR A 22 4.66 -21.35 17.11
C TYR A 22 5.37 -20.76 15.88
N THR A 23 5.77 -21.57 14.92
CA THR A 23 6.40 -21.12 13.67
C THR A 23 5.40 -20.41 12.76
N VAL A 24 4.16 -20.87 12.69
CA VAL A 24 3.07 -20.21 11.92
C VAL A 24 2.70 -18.88 12.54
N ASP A 25 2.60 -18.78 13.86
CA ASP A 25 2.26 -17.51 14.54
C ASP A 25 3.41 -16.49 14.46
N ASN A 26 4.66 -16.90 14.47
CA ASN A 26 5.82 -16.04 14.31
C ASN A 26 5.93 -15.48 12.87
N ASN A 27 5.59 -16.28 11.86
CA ASN A 27 5.55 -15.82 10.47
C ASN A 27 4.40 -14.84 10.16
N ARG A 28 3.35 -14.81 10.99
CA ARG A 28 2.24 -13.86 10.85
C ARG A 28 2.54 -12.49 11.44
N ASN A 29 3.45 -12.39 12.40
CA ASN A 29 3.80 -11.12 13.05
C ASN A 29 4.90 -10.41 12.29
N VAL A 30 4.53 -9.70 11.22
CA VAL A 30 5.48 -9.01 10.34
C VAL A 30 5.60 -7.55 10.76
N ASN A 31 6.70 -7.22 11.41
CA ASN A 31 7.03 -5.85 11.81
C ASN A 31 8.00 -5.18 10.83
N ARG A 32 8.71 -5.95 10.01
CA ARG A 32 9.66 -5.46 9.03
C ARG A 32 9.71 -6.40 7.83
N LEU A 33 9.78 -5.82 6.62
CA LEU A 33 9.95 -6.55 5.36
C LEU A 33 11.35 -6.31 4.80
N THR A 34 12.08 -7.38 4.55
CA THR A 34 13.38 -7.30 3.89
C THR A 34 13.19 -7.29 2.37
N SER A 35 13.14 -6.11 1.78
CA SER A 35 12.93 -5.93 0.33
C SER A 35 14.15 -6.34 -0.52
N GLY A 36 15.35 -6.34 0.08
CA GLY A 36 16.62 -6.53 -0.65
C GLY A 36 17.00 -5.33 -1.52
N LEU A 37 16.29 -4.21 -1.40
CA LEU A 37 16.68 -2.93 -1.98
C LEU A 37 17.59 -2.16 -1.00
N PRO A 38 18.53 -1.34 -1.51
CA PRO A 38 19.31 -0.45 -0.67
C PRO A 38 18.39 0.51 0.11
N GLN A 39 18.71 0.77 1.36
CA GLN A 39 17.89 1.64 2.23
C GLN A 39 17.72 3.05 1.66
N TRP A 40 18.75 3.60 1.00
CA TRP A 40 18.65 4.91 0.38
C TRP A 40 17.59 4.98 -0.73
N VAL A 41 17.34 3.88 -1.46
CA VAL A 41 16.26 3.80 -2.49
C VAL A 41 14.89 3.91 -1.83
N ILE A 42 14.69 3.24 -0.70
CA ILE A 42 13.45 3.29 0.06
C ILE A 42 13.23 4.70 0.63
N LEU A 43 14.28 5.30 1.17
CA LEU A 43 14.24 6.66 1.69
C LEU A 43 13.96 7.68 0.58
N ALA A 44 14.60 7.54 -0.58
CA ALA A 44 14.36 8.39 -1.74
C ALA A 44 12.90 8.28 -2.22
N ALA A 45 12.36 7.06 -2.32
CA ALA A 45 10.96 6.84 -2.67
C ALA A 45 10.00 7.49 -1.66
N PHE A 46 10.29 7.40 -0.36
CA PHE A 46 9.51 8.08 0.68
C PHE A 46 9.55 9.60 0.52
N ILE A 47 10.74 10.19 0.32
CA ILE A 47 10.89 11.64 0.09
C ILE A 47 10.09 12.06 -1.16
N ILE A 48 10.16 11.29 -2.24
CA ILE A 48 9.41 11.53 -3.47
C ILE A 48 7.90 11.55 -3.19
N MET A 49 7.38 10.60 -2.41
CA MET A 49 5.96 10.57 -2.04
C MET A 49 5.56 11.80 -1.18
N VAL A 50 6.42 12.19 -0.24
CA VAL A 50 6.18 13.39 0.58
C VAL A 50 6.14 14.65 -0.29
N VAL A 51 7.08 14.78 -1.23
CA VAL A 51 7.12 15.91 -2.19
C VAL A 51 5.86 15.92 -3.06
N ALA A 52 5.43 14.77 -3.58
CA ALA A 52 4.18 14.67 -4.35
C ALA A 52 2.96 15.11 -3.53
N ALA A 53 2.87 14.68 -2.27
CA ALA A 53 1.79 15.08 -1.36
C ALA A 53 1.79 16.60 -1.09
N ILE A 54 2.96 17.20 -0.89
CA ILE A 54 3.09 18.65 -0.70
C ILE A 54 2.66 19.40 -1.98
N PHE A 55 3.02 18.89 -3.15
CA PHE A 55 2.65 19.49 -4.42
C PHE A 55 1.13 19.49 -4.66
N THR A 56 0.40 18.54 -4.09
CA THR A 56 -1.07 18.51 -4.21
C THR A 56 -1.74 19.71 -3.53
N ILE A 57 -1.17 20.23 -2.43
CA ILE A 57 -1.73 21.38 -1.70
C ILE A 57 -1.06 22.73 -2.02
N THR A 58 0.02 22.70 -2.80
CA THR A 58 0.75 23.93 -3.17
C THR A 58 0.30 24.40 -4.55
N PRO A 59 0.11 25.71 -4.77
CA PRO A 59 -0.29 26.24 -6.07
C PRO A 59 0.91 26.18 -7.05
N ILE A 60 1.33 24.98 -7.43
CA ILE A 60 2.45 24.76 -8.36
C ILE A 60 2.09 25.14 -9.81
N ASP A 61 0.80 25.37 -10.10
CA ASP A 61 0.34 25.87 -11.39
C ASP A 61 1.05 27.17 -11.82
N ARG A 62 1.50 27.96 -10.84
CA ARG A 62 2.34 29.15 -11.11
C ARG A 62 3.70 28.78 -11.71
N TRP A 63 4.20 27.55 -11.46
CA TRP A 63 5.53 27.10 -11.86
C TRP A 63 5.49 26.23 -13.11
N PHE A 64 4.49 25.35 -13.21
CA PHE A 64 4.37 24.35 -14.29
C PHE A 64 3.16 24.57 -15.19
N LYS A 65 2.30 25.56 -14.88
CA LYS A 65 1.07 25.87 -15.65
C LYS A 65 0.27 24.60 -15.95
N ASP A 66 0.03 24.32 -17.24
CA ASP A 66 -0.80 23.21 -17.70
C ASP A 66 -0.17 21.81 -17.43
N TYR A 67 1.09 21.76 -17.01
CA TYR A 67 1.79 20.50 -16.74
C TYR A 67 1.83 20.09 -15.26
N SER A 68 1.23 20.87 -14.37
CA SER A 68 1.25 20.63 -12.93
C SER A 68 0.72 19.25 -12.55
N SER A 69 -0.43 18.85 -13.10
CA SER A 69 -1.05 17.54 -12.87
C SER A 69 -0.16 16.38 -13.33
N ILE A 70 0.48 16.51 -14.47
CA ILE A 70 1.39 15.51 -15.04
C ILE A 70 2.63 15.35 -14.16
N VAL A 71 3.21 16.48 -13.72
CA VAL A 71 4.40 16.46 -12.84
C VAL A 71 4.07 15.79 -11.50
N ILE A 72 2.95 16.15 -10.87
CA ILE A 72 2.50 15.53 -9.62
C ILE A 72 2.28 14.04 -9.83
N ALA A 73 1.56 13.65 -10.88
CA ALA A 73 1.28 12.26 -11.21
C ALA A 73 2.56 11.45 -11.44
N LEU A 74 3.54 12.00 -12.16
CA LEU A 74 4.83 11.35 -12.40
C LEU A 74 5.58 11.11 -11.09
N VAL A 75 5.73 12.16 -10.28
CA VAL A 75 6.46 12.11 -9.00
C VAL A 75 5.79 11.10 -8.06
N ASN A 76 4.46 11.16 -7.93
CA ASN A 76 3.71 10.23 -7.10
C ASN A 76 3.84 8.77 -7.60
N THR A 77 3.72 8.54 -8.90
CA THR A 77 3.82 7.19 -9.49
C THR A 77 5.19 6.59 -9.25
N VAL A 78 6.28 7.33 -9.43
CA VAL A 78 7.64 6.85 -9.18
C VAL A 78 7.82 6.45 -7.72
N GLY A 79 7.39 7.28 -6.77
CA GLY A 79 7.44 6.97 -5.35
C GLY A 79 6.64 5.72 -4.97
N MET A 80 5.36 5.69 -5.38
CA MET A 80 4.44 4.58 -5.09
C MET A 80 4.90 3.25 -5.69
N VAL A 81 5.26 3.23 -6.97
CA VAL A 81 5.73 2.02 -7.67
C VAL A 81 6.98 1.46 -6.99
N THR A 82 7.92 2.33 -6.59
CA THR A 82 9.13 1.91 -5.89
C THR A 82 8.81 1.27 -4.54
N MET A 83 7.92 1.88 -3.75
CA MET A 83 7.49 1.34 -2.45
C MET A 83 6.74 0.02 -2.59
N TYR A 84 5.82 -0.07 -3.55
CA TYR A 84 5.08 -1.31 -3.81
C TYR A 84 5.99 -2.43 -4.31
N TYR A 85 6.95 -2.11 -5.17
CA TYR A 85 7.95 -3.07 -5.61
C TYR A 85 8.81 -3.58 -4.46
N ALA A 86 9.24 -2.70 -3.55
CA ALA A 86 9.97 -3.07 -2.35
C ALA A 86 9.14 -3.98 -1.43
N ALA A 87 7.87 -3.65 -1.20
CA ALA A 87 6.95 -4.47 -0.41
C ALA A 87 6.70 -5.83 -1.08
N MET A 88 6.44 -5.85 -2.38
CA MET A 88 6.26 -7.08 -3.16
C MET A 88 7.48 -8.02 -3.02
N ARG A 89 8.70 -7.49 -3.16
CA ARG A 89 9.92 -8.31 -2.98
C ARG A 89 10.04 -8.87 -1.57
N GLY A 90 9.74 -8.07 -0.57
CA GLY A 90 9.72 -8.51 0.82
C GLY A 90 8.67 -9.59 1.08
N MET A 91 7.48 -9.43 0.52
CA MET A 91 6.36 -10.37 0.70
C MET A 91 6.46 -11.63 -0.16
N LYS A 92 7.20 -11.63 -1.25
CA LYS A 92 7.39 -12.80 -2.11
C LYS A 92 7.86 -14.05 -1.33
N ARG A 93 8.61 -13.83 -0.27
CA ARG A 93 9.10 -14.91 0.61
C ARG A 93 8.05 -15.40 1.59
N LEU A 94 6.99 -14.62 1.83
CA LEU A 94 5.97 -14.92 2.82
C LEU A 94 4.77 -15.63 2.19
N TYR A 95 4.24 -15.11 1.07
CA TYR A 95 3.05 -15.68 0.46
C TYR A 95 2.86 -15.30 -1.02
N HIS A 96 2.76 -16.29 -1.88
CA HIS A 96 2.74 -16.12 -3.33
C HIS A 96 1.51 -15.36 -3.89
N PRO A 97 0.24 -15.60 -3.46
CA PRO A 97 -0.92 -14.90 -4.00
C PRO A 97 -0.89 -13.38 -3.78
N LEU A 98 -0.39 -12.93 -2.62
CA LEU A 98 -0.24 -11.49 -2.36
C LEU A 98 0.74 -10.83 -3.31
N THR A 99 1.76 -11.57 -3.78
CA THR A 99 2.70 -11.08 -4.80
C THR A 99 1.98 -10.72 -6.10
N ALA A 100 1.02 -11.56 -6.54
CA ALA A 100 0.24 -11.29 -7.74
C ALA A 100 -0.61 -10.01 -7.62
N LEU A 101 -1.25 -9.81 -6.47
CA LEU A 101 -2.01 -8.58 -6.18
C LEU A 101 -1.12 -7.33 -6.20
N TRP A 102 0.10 -7.42 -5.65
CA TRP A 102 1.06 -6.32 -5.72
C TRP A 102 1.46 -5.99 -7.16
N ILE A 103 1.68 -6.99 -8.00
CA ILE A 103 1.99 -6.79 -9.44
C ILE A 103 0.84 -6.06 -10.13
N VAL A 104 -0.41 -6.47 -9.87
CA VAL A 104 -1.60 -5.80 -10.44
C VAL A 104 -1.67 -4.33 -10.00
N ILE A 105 -1.45 -4.05 -8.72
CA ILE A 105 -1.46 -2.67 -8.22
C ILE A 105 -0.35 -1.82 -8.83
N ILE A 106 0.87 -2.36 -8.97
CA ILE A 106 1.99 -1.67 -9.62
C ILE A 106 1.63 -1.36 -11.08
N ALA A 107 1.13 -2.36 -11.81
CA ALA A 107 0.72 -2.18 -13.20
C ALA A 107 -0.37 -1.11 -13.36
N LEU A 108 -1.40 -1.15 -12.50
CA LEU A 108 -2.48 -0.16 -12.50
C LEU A 108 -1.98 1.25 -12.17
N ASN A 109 -1.04 1.42 -11.25
CA ASN A 109 -0.45 2.75 -10.98
C ASN A 109 0.28 3.30 -12.21
N ILE A 110 1.02 2.46 -12.93
CA ILE A 110 1.69 2.86 -14.18
C ILE A 110 0.66 3.22 -15.25
N VAL A 111 -0.39 2.41 -15.41
CA VAL A 111 -1.48 2.67 -16.36
C VAL A 111 -2.22 3.97 -16.00
N THR A 112 -2.45 4.23 -14.70
CA THR A 112 -3.07 5.49 -14.25
C THR A 112 -2.22 6.70 -14.62
N PHE A 113 -0.90 6.62 -14.51
CA PHE A 113 -0.03 7.71 -14.97
C PHE A 113 -0.23 8.00 -16.48
N PHE A 114 -0.23 6.95 -17.30
CA PHE A 114 -0.49 7.12 -18.74
C PHE A 114 -1.91 7.63 -19.02
N ALA A 115 -2.90 7.20 -18.24
CA ALA A 115 -4.27 7.70 -18.36
C ALA A 115 -4.35 9.20 -18.08
N ILE A 116 -3.66 9.71 -17.05
CA ILE A 116 -3.57 11.15 -16.75
C ILE A 116 -2.86 11.89 -17.89
N LEU A 117 -1.78 11.31 -18.43
CA LEU A 117 -1.05 11.92 -19.55
C LEU A 117 -1.93 12.09 -20.81
N PHE A 118 -2.85 11.15 -21.04
CA PHE A 118 -3.74 11.15 -22.19
C PHE A 118 -5.19 11.51 -21.83
N GLU A 119 -5.43 12.12 -20.67
CA GLU A 119 -6.78 12.42 -20.17
C GLU A 119 -7.56 13.30 -21.14
N SER A 120 -6.91 14.28 -21.77
CA SER A 120 -7.53 15.15 -22.77
C SER A 120 -8.01 14.39 -24.03
N ALA A 121 -7.36 13.28 -24.37
CA ALA A 121 -7.71 12.47 -25.53
C ALA A 121 -8.72 11.34 -25.20
N PHE A 122 -8.67 10.81 -23.96
CA PHE A 122 -9.46 9.66 -23.53
C PHE A 122 -10.01 9.82 -22.10
N PRO A 123 -10.89 10.82 -21.84
CA PRO A 123 -11.37 11.12 -20.49
C PRO A 123 -12.15 9.96 -19.83
N GLU A 124 -12.91 9.21 -20.60
CA GLU A 124 -13.67 8.05 -20.11
C GLU A 124 -12.77 6.92 -19.61
N VAL A 125 -11.67 6.68 -20.31
CA VAL A 125 -10.68 5.66 -19.92
C VAL A 125 -9.99 6.05 -18.63
N SER A 126 -9.61 7.32 -18.49
CA SER A 126 -8.99 7.86 -17.27
C SER A 126 -9.92 7.73 -16.08
N PHE A 127 -11.21 8.02 -16.24
CA PHE A 127 -12.23 7.86 -15.20
C PHE A 127 -12.39 6.40 -14.78
N VAL A 128 -12.49 5.46 -15.72
CA VAL A 128 -12.61 4.03 -15.41
C VAL A 128 -11.40 3.54 -14.63
N ILE A 129 -10.19 3.90 -15.04
CA ILE A 129 -8.96 3.51 -14.35
C ILE A 129 -8.91 4.10 -12.93
N ALA A 130 -9.29 5.37 -12.77
CA ALA A 130 -9.36 6.01 -11.46
C ALA A 130 -10.35 5.32 -10.50
N CYS A 131 -11.41 4.70 -11.01
CA CYS A 131 -12.34 3.91 -10.21
C CYS A 131 -11.82 2.50 -9.90
N VAL A 132 -11.18 1.84 -10.86
CA VAL A 132 -10.72 0.45 -10.72
C VAL A 132 -9.50 0.32 -9.79
N LEU A 133 -8.55 1.23 -9.90
CA LEU A 133 -7.34 1.18 -9.09
C LEU A 133 -7.62 1.11 -7.57
N PRO A 134 -8.45 1.99 -6.99
CA PRO A 134 -8.78 1.90 -5.57
C PRO A 134 -9.43 0.56 -5.19
N LEU A 135 -10.30 0.01 -6.03
CA LEU A 135 -10.96 -1.27 -5.73
C LEU A 135 -9.97 -2.42 -5.61
N CYS A 136 -8.84 -2.39 -6.34
CA CYS A 136 -7.80 -3.41 -6.25
C CYS A 136 -7.04 -3.40 -4.91
N TYR A 137 -7.03 -2.27 -4.19
CA TYR A 137 -6.43 -2.22 -2.86
C TYR A 137 -7.29 -2.91 -1.78
N LEU A 138 -8.60 -2.99 -1.96
CA LEU A 138 -9.50 -3.63 -0.97
C LEU A 138 -9.16 -5.10 -0.73
N PRO A 139 -9.06 -5.98 -1.75
CA PRO A 139 -8.72 -7.37 -1.52
C PRO A 139 -7.31 -7.53 -0.95
N LEU A 140 -6.34 -6.74 -1.40
CA LEU A 140 -4.98 -6.80 -0.85
C LEU A 140 -4.97 -6.38 0.62
N GLY A 141 -5.59 -5.24 0.96
CA GLY A 141 -5.70 -4.75 2.34
C GLY A 141 -6.41 -5.75 3.24
N ALA A 142 -7.53 -6.32 2.80
CA ALA A 142 -8.30 -7.31 3.55
C ALA A 142 -7.48 -8.58 3.82
N LEU A 143 -6.80 -9.13 2.82
CA LEU A 143 -5.94 -10.30 2.99
C LEU A 143 -4.78 -10.03 3.94
N ILE A 144 -4.15 -8.86 3.85
CA ILE A 144 -3.08 -8.46 4.78
C ILE A 144 -3.62 -8.38 6.22
N ILE A 145 -4.81 -7.83 6.44
CA ILE A 145 -5.42 -7.70 7.77
C ILE A 145 -5.75 -9.07 8.38
N ILE A 146 -6.28 -9.98 7.55
CA ILE A 146 -6.71 -11.31 8.00
C ILE A 146 -5.49 -12.20 8.32
N TRP A 147 -4.46 -12.16 7.49
CA TRP A 147 -3.37 -13.13 7.58
C TRP A 147 -2.17 -12.66 8.36
N TYR A 148 -1.99 -11.35 8.55
CA TYR A 148 -0.81 -10.81 9.20
C TYR A 148 -1.14 -10.00 10.45
N ARG A 149 -0.14 -9.87 11.33
CA ARG A 149 -0.15 -9.04 12.53
C ARG A 149 0.99 -8.01 12.46
N GLY A 150 1.08 -7.14 13.45
CA GLY A 150 2.15 -6.16 13.54
C GLY A 150 2.02 -4.99 12.55
N GLN A 151 3.13 -4.49 12.06
CA GLN A 151 3.17 -3.31 11.18
C GLN A 151 2.52 -3.57 9.81
N LEU A 152 2.67 -4.78 9.27
CA LEU A 152 2.06 -5.14 8.00
C LEU A 152 0.53 -5.09 8.07
N ARG A 153 -0.08 -5.55 9.18
CA ARG A 153 -1.53 -5.42 9.40
C ARG A 153 -1.96 -3.96 9.45
N ARG A 154 -1.18 -3.08 10.12
CA ARG A 154 -1.45 -1.64 10.17
C ARG A 154 -1.44 -1.03 8.77
N LEU A 155 -0.48 -1.40 7.93
CA LEU A 155 -0.46 -0.99 6.53
C LEU A 155 -1.73 -1.44 5.80
N GLY A 156 -2.18 -2.70 5.95
CA GLY A 156 -3.42 -3.19 5.37
C GLY A 156 -4.66 -2.38 5.80
N ILE A 157 -4.77 -2.03 7.08
CA ILE A 157 -5.84 -1.17 7.59
C ILE A 157 -5.79 0.19 6.90
N TRP A 158 -4.61 0.81 6.82
CA TRP A 158 -4.45 2.12 6.18
C TRP A 158 -4.68 2.09 4.67
N MET A 159 -4.42 0.97 3.99
CA MET A 159 -4.81 0.79 2.59
C MET A 159 -6.33 0.94 2.43
N ILE A 160 -7.13 0.33 3.31
CA ILE A 160 -8.59 0.43 3.27
C ILE A 160 -9.05 1.85 3.67
N VAL A 161 -8.50 2.41 4.76
CA VAL A 161 -8.83 3.78 5.19
C VAL A 161 -8.55 4.79 4.08
N ARG A 162 -7.41 4.66 3.40
CA ARG A 162 -7.05 5.52 2.27
C ARG A 162 -8.10 5.49 1.18
N ILE A 163 -8.61 4.32 0.81
CA ILE A 163 -9.65 4.18 -0.20
C ILE A 163 -10.93 4.89 0.26
N LEU A 164 -11.33 4.67 1.51
CA LEU A 164 -12.52 5.31 2.07
C LEU A 164 -12.38 6.84 2.05
N VAL A 165 -11.22 7.36 2.42
CA VAL A 165 -10.95 8.81 2.41
C VAL A 165 -10.92 9.36 0.98
N VAL A 166 -10.19 8.74 0.07
CA VAL A 166 -9.99 9.26 -1.29
C VAL A 166 -11.25 9.15 -2.15
N ILE A 167 -12.11 8.15 -1.91
CA ILE A 167 -13.34 7.92 -2.70
C ILE A 167 -14.57 8.47 -1.99
N LEU A 168 -14.81 8.02 -0.73
CA LEU A 168 -16.08 8.31 -0.07
C LEU A 168 -16.15 9.74 0.45
N LEU A 169 -15.02 10.32 0.86
CA LEU A 169 -15.03 11.68 1.39
C LEU A 169 -15.41 12.73 0.33
N PRO A 170 -14.84 12.72 -0.90
CA PRO A 170 -15.28 13.62 -1.96
C PRO A 170 -16.74 13.42 -2.35
N ILE A 171 -17.22 12.17 -2.43
CA ILE A 171 -18.61 11.86 -2.74
C ILE A 171 -19.54 12.41 -1.66
N ALA A 172 -19.25 12.13 -0.39
CA ALA A 172 -20.02 12.63 0.74
C ALA A 172 -20.05 14.16 0.78
N TRP A 173 -18.91 14.76 0.50
CA TRP A 173 -18.75 16.22 0.42
C TRP A 173 -19.65 16.86 -0.63
N TYR A 174 -19.64 16.28 -1.83
CA TYR A 174 -20.50 16.73 -2.93
C TYR A 174 -21.98 16.51 -2.60
N MET A 175 -22.35 15.36 -2.04
CA MET A 175 -23.74 15.00 -1.73
C MET A 175 -24.36 15.84 -0.60
N LEU A 176 -23.56 16.23 0.37
CA LEU A 176 -24.04 17.02 1.52
C LEU A 176 -24.17 18.52 1.20
N GLY A 177 -23.71 18.96 0.03
CA GLY A 177 -23.75 20.37 -0.36
C GLY A 177 -23.04 21.29 0.63
N ILE A 178 -22.14 20.74 1.44
CA ILE A 178 -21.37 21.49 2.41
C ILE A 178 -20.34 22.27 1.60
N GLY A 179 -20.52 23.56 1.45
CA GLY A 179 -19.55 24.47 0.80
C GLY A 179 -18.29 24.64 1.64
N LEU A 180 -17.72 23.54 2.08
CA LEU A 180 -16.44 23.52 2.76
C LEU A 180 -15.33 23.77 1.75
N ASN A 181 -14.32 24.46 2.22
CA ASN A 181 -13.17 24.88 1.41
C ASN A 181 -12.44 23.63 0.87
N ASP A 182 -12.25 23.52 -0.44
CA ASP A 182 -11.53 22.41 -1.10
C ASP A 182 -10.17 22.16 -0.46
N ILE A 183 -9.54 23.18 0.11
CA ILE A 183 -8.28 23.12 0.86
C ILE A 183 -8.37 22.13 2.03
N ILE A 184 -9.52 22.04 2.72
CA ILE A 184 -9.68 21.13 3.87
C ILE A 184 -9.73 19.68 3.38
N LEU A 185 -10.43 19.42 2.28
CA LEU A 185 -10.50 18.12 1.65
C LEU A 185 -9.10 17.65 1.20
N ASP A 186 -8.40 18.52 0.49
CA ASP A 186 -7.02 18.25 0.04
C ASP A 186 -6.08 18.01 1.20
N ALA A 187 -6.18 18.78 2.29
CA ALA A 187 -5.37 18.59 3.48
C ALA A 187 -5.62 17.22 4.13
N ILE A 188 -6.87 16.75 4.20
CA ILE A 188 -7.20 15.42 4.74
C ILE A 188 -6.60 14.32 3.86
N ILE A 189 -6.72 14.44 2.55
CA ILE A 189 -6.15 13.50 1.58
C ILE A 189 -4.63 13.45 1.75
N VAL A 190 -3.97 14.60 1.79
CA VAL A 190 -2.51 14.69 1.95
C VAL A 190 -2.04 14.08 3.26
N VAL A 191 -2.69 14.36 4.38
CA VAL A 191 -2.36 13.75 5.68
C VAL A 191 -2.49 12.22 5.60
N THR A 192 -3.54 11.72 4.94
CA THR A 192 -3.76 10.29 4.75
C THR A 192 -2.64 9.65 3.92
N GLU A 193 -2.21 10.31 2.84
CA GLU A 193 -1.10 9.85 2.00
C GLU A 193 0.24 9.86 2.76
N LEU A 194 0.50 10.88 3.57
CA LEU A 194 1.71 10.98 4.38
C LEU A 194 1.78 9.87 5.43
N ILE A 195 0.67 9.57 6.10
CA ILE A 195 0.61 8.45 7.05
C ILE A 195 0.86 7.13 6.33
N TYR A 196 0.27 6.95 5.15
CA TYR A 196 0.46 5.76 4.34
C TYR A 196 1.93 5.58 3.91
N ALA A 197 2.56 6.64 3.41
CA ALA A 197 3.97 6.65 3.07
C ALA A 197 4.88 6.34 4.27
N TYR A 198 4.57 6.92 5.44
CA TYR A 198 5.30 6.65 6.68
C TYR A 198 5.20 5.19 7.13
N LEU A 199 4.02 4.57 7.01
CA LEU A 199 3.85 3.16 7.35
C LEU A 199 4.66 2.24 6.43
N PHE A 200 4.75 2.57 5.14
CA PHE A 200 5.64 1.87 4.22
C PHE A 200 7.10 2.02 4.62
N LEU A 201 7.53 3.25 4.90
CA LEU A 201 8.90 3.49 5.35
C LEU A 201 9.21 2.64 6.58
N ARG A 202 8.34 2.67 7.58
CA ARG A 202 8.53 1.92 8.83
C ARG A 202 8.53 0.40 8.63
N LEU A 203 7.81 -0.09 7.64
CA LEU A 203 7.75 -1.52 7.32
C LEU A 203 9.01 -1.99 6.57
N LEU A 204 9.57 -1.14 5.71
CA LEU A 204 10.67 -1.48 4.81
C LEU A 204 12.06 -1.06 5.34
N TRP A 205 12.10 -0.15 6.33
CA TRP A 205 13.32 0.34 6.99
C TRP A 205 13.61 -0.47 8.25
#